data_2608d6f96aaf62fc2d134689eecd074c
#
_entry.id   2608d6f96aaf62fc2d134689eecd074c
#
_cell.length_a   1.000
_cell.length_b   1.000
_cell.length_c   1.000
_cell.angle_alpha   90.00
_cell.angle_beta   90.00
_cell.angle_gamma   90.00
#
_symmetry.space_group_name_H-M   'P 1'
#
loop_
_entity.id
_entity.type
_entity.pdbx_description
1 polymer ?
#
loop_
_entity_poly.entity_id
_entity_poly.type
_entity_poly.pdbx_seq_one_letter_code
_entity_poly.pdbx_strand_id
1 'polypeptide(L)'
;ISSLIVFLALLLSYGRIELAVMAFLPMCISWVIILGFMVLLGIKFNIVNVILATFIFGIGDDFSIFIMDGLLQEYKDGQKTLGSHKTAIFFSAFTTIVGMGAMIFAKHPALKSIAVISVLGLAVVVLVSYTIQPFLFRKLIMNPTRKGGFPYTFGSILNTAYAFIYFFIGCVIARTYKLIQYILPISN
;
A
#
# COMPACT_ATOMS: atom_id res chain seq x y z
N ILE A 1 17.36 0.76 -1.19
CA ILE A 1 17.67 0.78 0.25
C ILE A 1 16.64 1.64 1.00
N SER A 2 16.42 2.91 0.61
CA SER A 2 15.45 3.82 1.26
C SER A 2 14.04 3.20 1.36
N SER A 3 13.53 2.68 0.27
CA SER A 3 12.21 2.04 0.18
C SER A 3 12.06 0.85 1.14
N LEU A 4 13.13 0.06 1.32
CA LEU A 4 13.14 -1.04 2.29
C LEU A 4 13.09 -0.54 3.74
N ILE A 5 13.85 0.52 4.03
CA ILE A 5 13.87 1.13 5.37
C ILE A 5 12.49 1.69 5.72
N VAL A 6 11.84 2.38 4.79
CA VAL A 6 10.49 2.91 4.96
C VAL A 6 9.49 1.78 5.19
N PHE A 7 9.54 0.71 4.39
CA PHE A 7 8.67 -0.45 4.58
C PHE A 7 8.86 -1.11 5.95
N LEU A 8 10.11 -1.25 6.42
CA LEU A 8 10.41 -1.78 7.75
C LEU A 8 9.89 -0.85 8.85
N ALA A 9 10.03 0.46 8.69
CA ALA A 9 9.49 1.46 9.64
C ALA A 9 7.96 1.37 9.72
N LEU A 10 7.27 1.25 8.58
CA LEU A 10 5.82 1.03 8.52
C LEU A 10 5.41 -0.27 9.19
N LEU A 11 6.17 -1.35 8.97
CA LEU A 11 5.92 -2.63 9.60
C LEU A 11 6.04 -2.56 11.12
N LEU A 12 7.06 -1.87 11.63
CA LEU A 12 7.24 -1.64 13.07
C LEU A 12 6.15 -0.75 13.65
N SER A 13 5.74 0.30 12.92
CA SER A 13 4.72 1.24 13.37
C SER A 13 3.32 0.61 13.47
N TYR A 14 2.93 -0.15 12.47
CA TYR A 14 1.58 -0.76 12.42
C TYR A 14 1.52 -2.15 13.08
N GLY A 15 2.64 -2.83 13.27
CA GLY A 15 2.72 -4.18 13.85
C GLY A 15 2.01 -5.27 13.04
N ARG A 16 1.52 -4.93 11.82
CA ARG A 16 0.77 -5.83 10.93
C ARG A 16 1.23 -5.63 9.49
N ILE A 17 1.61 -6.72 8.84
CA ILE A 17 2.11 -6.72 7.47
C ILE A 17 1.07 -6.14 6.50
N GLU A 18 -0.22 -6.46 6.69
CA GLU A 18 -1.30 -6.02 5.81
C GLU A 18 -1.43 -4.49 5.79
N LEU A 19 -1.35 -3.87 6.97
CA LEU A 19 -1.44 -2.41 7.10
C LEU A 19 -0.21 -1.73 6.50
N ALA A 20 0.98 -2.30 6.75
CA ALA A 20 2.22 -1.81 6.16
C ALA A 20 2.20 -1.91 4.63
N VAL A 21 1.73 -3.03 4.06
CA VAL A 21 1.57 -3.20 2.62
C VAL A 21 0.54 -2.22 2.05
N MET A 22 -0.60 -2.02 2.71
CA MET A 22 -1.63 -1.06 2.26
C MET A 22 -1.15 0.38 2.32
N ALA A 23 -0.30 0.73 3.29
CA ALA A 23 0.31 2.05 3.38
C ALA A 23 1.39 2.26 2.31
N PHE A 24 2.16 1.22 1.98
CA PHE A 24 3.25 1.27 1.03
C PHE A 24 2.81 1.16 -0.44
N LEU A 25 1.70 0.48 -0.71
CA LEU A 25 1.23 0.18 -2.06
C LEU A 25 0.90 1.41 -2.91
N PRO A 26 0.27 2.50 -2.40
CA PRO A 26 0.04 3.73 -3.15
C PRO A 26 1.32 4.33 -3.70
N MET A 27 2.42 4.27 -2.94
CA MET A 27 3.72 4.75 -3.36
C MET A 27 4.26 3.96 -4.57
N CYS A 28 4.22 2.63 -4.50
CA CYS A 28 4.64 1.79 -5.62
C CYS A 28 3.85 2.07 -6.90
N ILE A 29 2.52 2.22 -6.78
CA ILE A 29 1.64 2.52 -7.91
C ILE A 29 1.95 3.91 -8.47
N SER A 30 2.11 4.91 -7.60
CA SER A 30 2.45 6.28 -8.01
C SER A 30 3.76 6.32 -8.78
N TRP A 31 4.73 5.53 -8.36
CA TRP A 31 6.02 5.42 -9.06
C TRP A 31 5.86 4.94 -10.50
N VAL A 32 5.12 3.87 -10.70
CA VAL A 32 4.87 3.35 -12.05
C VAL A 32 4.17 4.40 -12.91
N ILE A 33 3.19 5.10 -12.34
CA ILE A 33 2.46 6.17 -13.05
C ILE A 33 3.38 7.33 -13.39
N ILE A 34 4.24 7.78 -12.47
CA ILE A 34 5.20 8.87 -12.70
C ILE A 34 6.17 8.51 -13.81
N LEU A 35 6.72 7.28 -13.79
CA LEU A 35 7.59 6.79 -14.86
C LEU A 35 6.87 6.81 -16.23
N GLY A 36 5.61 6.40 -16.26
CA GLY A 36 4.78 6.48 -17.46
C GLY A 36 4.62 7.91 -17.98
N PHE A 37 4.34 8.87 -17.10
CA PHE A 37 4.26 10.29 -17.46
C PHE A 37 5.60 10.85 -17.94
N MET A 38 6.73 10.47 -17.33
CA MET A 38 8.04 10.89 -17.81
C MET A 38 8.31 10.45 -19.24
N VAL A 39 7.94 9.21 -19.59
CA VAL A 39 8.07 8.69 -20.96
C VAL A 39 7.17 9.48 -21.92
N LEU A 40 5.90 9.71 -21.55
CA LEU A 40 4.94 10.46 -22.39
C LEU A 40 5.37 11.90 -22.65
N LEU A 41 5.99 12.54 -21.66
CA LEU A 41 6.49 13.92 -21.77
C LEU A 41 7.90 14.01 -22.40
N GLY A 42 8.51 12.88 -22.76
CA GLY A 42 9.87 12.84 -23.32
C GLY A 42 10.96 13.31 -22.34
N ILE A 43 10.69 13.27 -21.04
CA ILE A 43 11.64 13.70 -20.00
C ILE A 43 12.67 12.59 -19.81
N LYS A 44 13.93 12.90 -20.19
CA LYS A 44 15.02 11.93 -20.04
C LYS A 44 15.45 11.78 -18.58
N PHE A 45 15.75 10.55 -18.19
CA PHE A 45 16.37 10.25 -16.90
C PHE A 45 17.75 10.93 -16.80
N ASN A 46 17.92 11.75 -15.79
CA ASN A 46 19.19 12.34 -15.42
C ASN A 46 19.39 12.25 -13.89
N ILE A 47 20.60 12.53 -13.43
CA ILE A 47 20.96 12.46 -12.01
C ILE A 47 20.00 13.31 -11.15
N VAL A 48 19.60 14.48 -11.64
CA VAL A 48 18.69 15.39 -10.95
C VAL A 48 17.31 14.76 -10.76
N ASN A 49 16.80 14.09 -11.80
CA ASN A 49 15.50 13.41 -11.74
C ASN A 49 15.50 12.21 -10.78
N VAL A 50 16.64 11.52 -10.65
CA VAL A 50 16.80 10.41 -9.69
C VAL A 50 16.76 10.92 -8.24
N ILE A 51 17.46 12.02 -7.95
CA ILE A 51 17.44 12.66 -6.63
C ILE A 51 16.00 13.10 -6.30
N LEU A 52 15.34 13.70 -7.27
CA LEU A 52 13.97 14.16 -7.11
C LEU A 52 12.99 13.03 -6.87
N ALA A 53 13.16 11.90 -7.54
CA ALA A 53 12.37 10.72 -7.32
C ALA A 53 12.43 10.28 -5.85
N THR A 54 13.61 10.26 -5.24
CA THR A 54 13.77 9.93 -3.82
C THR A 54 13.02 10.93 -2.91
N PHE A 55 13.02 12.22 -3.28
CA PHE A 55 12.29 13.25 -2.53
C PHE A 55 10.77 13.08 -2.62
N ILE A 56 10.26 12.78 -3.82
CA ILE A 56 8.82 12.48 -4.00
C ILE A 56 8.40 11.23 -3.22
N PHE A 57 9.28 10.25 -3.11
CA PHE A 57 9.08 9.08 -2.27
C PHE A 57 8.84 9.46 -0.80
N GLY A 58 9.72 10.26 -0.21
CA GLY A 58 9.59 10.67 1.20
C GLY A 58 8.28 11.41 1.47
N ILE A 59 7.93 12.40 0.65
CA ILE A 59 6.67 13.14 0.82
C ILE A 59 5.45 12.25 0.55
N GLY A 60 5.56 11.34 -0.41
CA GLY A 60 4.47 10.42 -0.76
C GLY A 60 4.14 9.44 0.37
N ASP A 61 5.15 8.97 1.07
CA ASP A 61 4.98 8.10 2.24
C ASP A 61 4.23 8.82 3.36
N ASP A 62 4.57 10.08 3.65
CA ASP A 62 3.88 10.87 4.67
C ASP A 62 2.38 10.97 4.39
N PHE A 63 1.99 11.27 3.14
CA PHE A 63 0.58 11.34 2.77
C PHE A 63 -0.14 9.99 2.92
N SER A 64 0.53 8.91 2.57
CA SER A 64 0.01 7.55 2.71
C SER A 64 -0.19 7.17 4.19
N ILE A 65 0.77 7.51 5.05
CA ILE A 65 0.70 7.29 6.49
C ILE A 65 -0.50 8.06 7.09
N PHE A 66 -0.64 9.35 6.77
CA PHE A 66 -1.76 10.17 7.28
C PHE A 66 -3.13 9.63 6.86
N ILE A 67 -3.27 9.13 5.64
CA ILE A 67 -4.53 8.50 5.21
C ILE A 67 -4.78 7.19 5.96
N MET A 68 -3.73 6.37 6.16
CA MET A 68 -3.87 5.14 6.92
C MET A 68 -4.27 5.41 8.37
N ASP A 69 -3.68 6.40 9.01
CA ASP A 69 -4.04 6.79 10.37
C ASP A 69 -5.49 7.26 10.47
N GLY A 70 -5.94 8.08 9.51
CA GLY A 70 -7.34 8.50 9.43
C GLY A 70 -8.31 7.32 9.25
N LEU A 71 -7.94 6.33 8.44
CA LEU A 71 -8.72 5.10 8.24
C LEU A 71 -8.74 4.21 9.49
N LEU A 72 -7.61 4.10 10.19
CA LEU A 72 -7.52 3.34 11.44
C LEU A 72 -8.31 3.99 12.56
N GLN A 73 -8.28 5.32 12.68
CA GLN A 73 -9.10 6.05 13.64
C GLN A 73 -10.59 5.88 13.34
N GLU A 74 -10.99 6.03 12.07
CA GLU A 74 -12.39 5.77 11.65
C GLU A 74 -12.83 4.34 11.99
N TYR A 75 -11.94 3.37 11.85
CA TYR A 75 -12.22 1.97 12.16
C TYR A 75 -12.31 1.71 13.68
N LYS A 76 -11.46 2.33 14.50
CA LYS A 76 -11.41 2.13 15.95
C LYS A 76 -12.52 2.89 16.68
N ASP A 77 -12.69 4.17 16.35
CA ASP A 77 -13.52 5.10 17.11
C ASP A 77 -14.92 5.28 16.50
N GLY A 78 -15.14 4.77 15.27
CA GLY A 78 -16.40 4.95 14.53
C GLY A 78 -16.64 6.39 14.05
N GLN A 79 -15.74 7.33 14.32
CA GLN A 79 -15.85 8.72 13.92
C GLN A 79 -15.29 8.93 12.52
N LYS A 80 -15.96 9.76 11.71
CA LYS A 80 -15.52 10.08 10.35
C LYS A 80 -14.34 11.06 10.34
N THR A 81 -13.17 10.62 10.78
CA THR A 81 -11.96 11.45 10.88
C THR A 81 -11.20 11.55 9.55
N LEU A 82 -11.39 10.61 8.64
CA LEU A 82 -10.71 10.56 7.33
C LEU A 82 -10.86 11.86 6.52
N GLY A 83 -12.02 12.53 6.64
CA GLY A 83 -12.26 13.82 5.96
C GLY A 83 -11.26 14.89 6.37
N SER A 84 -11.02 15.04 7.67
CA SER A 84 -10.06 16.02 8.22
C SER A 84 -8.63 15.69 7.77
N HIS A 85 -8.22 14.43 7.80
CA HIS A 85 -6.91 14.01 7.31
C HIS A 85 -6.73 14.31 5.82
N LYS A 86 -7.73 14.02 4.99
CA LYS A 86 -7.70 14.36 3.56
C LYS A 86 -7.57 15.87 3.32
N THR A 87 -8.31 16.67 4.09
CA THR A 87 -8.23 18.13 3.98
C THR A 87 -6.84 18.64 4.34
N ALA A 88 -6.24 18.14 5.41
CA ALA A 88 -4.89 18.50 5.82
C ALA A 88 -3.85 18.15 4.76
N ILE A 89 -3.92 16.93 4.19
CA ILE A 89 -3.04 16.47 3.11
C ILE A 89 -3.23 17.33 1.85
N PHE A 90 -4.47 17.68 1.51
CA PHE A 90 -4.74 18.54 0.35
C PHE A 90 -4.03 19.89 0.47
N PHE A 91 -4.16 20.57 1.61
CA PHE A 91 -3.49 21.86 1.83
C PHE A 91 -1.97 21.72 1.85
N SER A 92 -1.44 20.68 2.50
CA SER A 92 0.01 20.40 2.51
C SER A 92 0.55 20.13 1.11
N ALA A 93 -0.11 19.29 0.33
CA ALA A 93 0.26 19.01 -1.04
C ALA A 93 0.15 20.25 -1.94
N PHE A 94 -0.94 21.01 -1.79
CA PHE A 94 -1.16 22.23 -2.55
C PHE A 94 -0.06 23.27 -2.32
N THR A 95 0.30 23.53 -1.05
CA THR A 95 1.40 24.45 -0.75
C THR A 95 2.73 24.00 -1.31
N THR A 96 3.01 22.70 -1.23
CA THR A 96 4.23 22.11 -1.80
C THR A 96 4.24 22.19 -3.32
N ILE A 97 3.12 21.91 -3.98
CA ILE A 97 2.95 22.02 -5.44
C ILE A 97 3.16 23.46 -5.89
N VAL A 98 2.61 24.44 -5.18
CA VAL A 98 2.80 25.86 -5.48
C VAL A 98 4.28 26.26 -5.32
N GLY A 99 4.90 25.85 -4.21
CA GLY A 99 6.31 26.15 -3.95
C GLY A 99 7.25 25.55 -4.99
N MET A 100 7.09 24.26 -5.32
CA MET A 100 7.89 23.60 -6.35
C MET A 100 7.54 24.09 -7.75
N GLY A 101 6.25 24.38 -7.99
CA GLY A 101 5.76 24.91 -9.27
C GLY A 101 6.34 26.27 -9.62
N ALA A 102 6.66 27.10 -8.64
CA ALA A 102 7.35 28.38 -8.88
C ALA A 102 8.67 28.21 -9.62
N MET A 103 9.34 27.07 -9.48
CA MET A 103 10.58 26.78 -10.19
C MET A 103 10.40 26.55 -11.70
N ILE A 104 9.16 26.40 -12.21
CA ILE A 104 8.86 26.30 -13.65
C ILE A 104 9.30 27.59 -14.38
N PHE A 105 9.24 28.72 -13.70
CA PHE A 105 9.66 30.02 -14.24
C PHE A 105 11.18 30.26 -14.21
N ALA A 106 11.95 29.33 -13.63
CA ALA A 106 13.39 29.44 -13.58
C ALA A 106 14.01 29.40 -14.99
N LYS A 107 15.09 30.14 -15.20
CA LYS A 107 15.80 30.15 -16.49
C LYS A 107 16.59 28.87 -16.76
N HIS A 108 16.98 28.15 -15.71
CA HIS A 108 17.80 26.94 -15.83
C HIS A 108 16.95 25.70 -16.19
N PRO A 109 17.28 24.94 -17.25
CA PRO A 109 16.48 23.81 -17.72
C PRO A 109 16.31 22.69 -16.67
N ALA A 110 17.34 22.46 -15.85
CA ALA A 110 17.27 21.45 -14.79
C ALA A 110 16.21 21.82 -13.74
N LEU A 111 16.09 23.10 -13.34
CA LEU A 111 15.09 23.55 -12.39
C LEU A 111 13.66 23.40 -12.94
N LYS A 112 13.47 23.66 -14.23
CA LYS A 112 12.18 23.41 -14.88
C LYS A 112 11.80 21.93 -14.88
N SER A 113 12.75 21.07 -15.19
CA SER A 113 12.52 19.61 -15.16
C SER A 113 12.15 19.14 -13.75
N ILE A 114 12.87 19.63 -12.73
CA ILE A 114 12.56 19.38 -11.31
C ILE A 114 11.13 19.78 -11.01
N ALA A 115 10.75 21.01 -11.33
CA ALA A 115 9.43 21.54 -11.02
C ALA A 115 8.29 20.70 -11.66
N VAL A 116 8.42 20.39 -12.96
CA VAL A 116 7.41 19.61 -13.68
C VAL A 116 7.24 18.21 -13.06
N ILE A 117 8.35 17.50 -12.80
CA ILE A 117 8.29 16.16 -12.22
C ILE A 117 7.74 16.19 -10.78
N SER A 118 8.12 17.21 -9.99
CA SER A 118 7.63 17.35 -8.62
C SER A 118 6.12 17.62 -8.57
N VAL A 119 5.64 18.55 -9.38
CA VAL A 119 4.21 18.89 -9.44
C VAL A 119 3.40 17.68 -9.88
N LEU A 120 3.81 17.02 -10.96
CA LEU A 120 3.16 15.81 -11.45
C LEU A 120 3.23 14.67 -10.43
N GLY A 121 4.41 14.44 -9.86
CA GLY A 121 4.64 13.37 -8.89
C GLY A 121 3.78 13.54 -7.64
N LEU A 122 3.75 14.73 -7.05
CA LEU A 122 2.92 15.03 -5.88
C LEU A 122 1.42 14.89 -6.19
N ALA A 123 0.97 15.40 -7.34
CA ALA A 123 -0.43 15.27 -7.74
C ALA A 123 -0.83 13.79 -7.88
N VAL A 124 0.00 12.99 -8.54
CA VAL A 124 -0.24 11.54 -8.71
C VAL A 124 -0.28 10.82 -7.36
N VAL A 125 0.70 11.07 -6.48
CA VAL A 125 0.76 10.44 -5.15
C VAL A 125 -0.49 10.73 -4.34
N VAL A 126 -0.93 12.00 -4.29
CA VAL A 126 -2.14 12.40 -3.56
C VAL A 126 -3.38 11.71 -4.14
N LEU A 127 -3.55 11.71 -5.47
CA LEU A 127 -4.70 11.08 -6.12
C LEU A 127 -4.75 9.57 -5.87
N VAL A 128 -3.61 8.90 -5.97
CA VAL A 128 -3.50 7.46 -5.74
C VAL A 128 -3.78 7.13 -4.28
N SER A 129 -3.18 7.87 -3.34
CA SER A 129 -3.41 7.67 -1.90
C SER A 129 -4.86 7.94 -1.51
N TYR A 130 -5.52 8.95 -2.10
CA TYR A 130 -6.92 9.26 -1.83
C TYR A 130 -7.91 8.22 -2.35
N THR A 131 -7.55 7.52 -3.42
CA THR A 131 -8.44 6.59 -4.12
C THR A 131 -8.18 5.15 -3.73
N ILE A 132 -6.94 4.70 -3.90
CA ILE A 132 -6.59 3.28 -3.78
C ILE A 132 -6.56 2.85 -2.32
N GLN A 133 -5.98 3.65 -1.43
CA GLN A 133 -5.80 3.26 -0.04
C GLN A 133 -7.13 3.11 0.71
N PRO A 134 -8.09 4.06 0.68
CA PRO A 134 -9.39 3.86 1.29
C PRO A 134 -10.19 2.73 0.64
N PHE A 135 -10.06 2.55 -0.67
CA PHE A 135 -10.73 1.46 -1.37
C PHE A 135 -10.24 0.08 -0.88
N LEU A 136 -8.92 -0.11 -0.81
CA LEU A 136 -8.33 -1.36 -0.32
C LEU A 136 -8.68 -1.62 1.15
N PHE A 137 -8.54 -0.61 2.00
CA PHE A 137 -8.83 -0.73 3.43
C PHE A 137 -10.30 -1.10 3.68
N ARG A 138 -11.23 -0.43 2.99
CA ARG A 138 -12.65 -0.75 3.11
C ARG A 138 -12.97 -2.14 2.59
N LYS A 139 -12.39 -2.55 1.46
CA LYS A 139 -12.65 -3.85 0.85
C LYS A 139 -12.06 -5.01 1.67
N LEU A 140 -10.85 -4.86 2.21
CA LEU A 140 -10.13 -5.95 2.86
C LEU A 140 -10.36 -6.02 4.37
N ILE A 141 -10.63 -4.90 5.04
CA ILE A 141 -10.76 -4.83 6.49
C ILE A 141 -12.20 -4.48 6.89
N MET A 142 -12.74 -3.35 6.42
CA MET A 142 -13.99 -2.81 6.93
C MET A 142 -15.21 -3.64 6.50
N ASN A 143 -15.31 -4.03 5.23
CA ASN A 143 -16.46 -4.77 4.71
C ASN A 143 -16.58 -6.18 5.28
N PRO A 144 -15.52 -7.00 5.38
CA PRO A 144 -15.60 -8.31 6.02
C PRO A 144 -16.02 -8.21 7.48
N THR A 145 -15.45 -7.26 8.24
CA THR A 145 -15.78 -7.07 9.66
C THR A 145 -17.24 -6.64 9.88
N ARG A 146 -17.77 -5.75 9.03
CA ARG A 146 -19.19 -5.33 9.08
C ARG A 146 -20.17 -6.46 8.78
N LYS A 147 -19.78 -7.46 8.00
CA LYS A 147 -20.59 -8.64 7.67
C LYS A 147 -20.44 -9.78 8.69
N GLY A 148 -19.78 -9.53 9.84
CA GLY A 148 -19.54 -10.56 10.86
C GLY A 148 -18.44 -11.57 10.48
N GLY A 149 -17.70 -11.32 9.40
CA GLY A 149 -16.57 -12.13 8.97
C GLY A 149 -15.25 -11.62 9.55
N PHE A 150 -14.22 -12.44 9.45
CA PHE A 150 -12.86 -12.03 9.82
C PHE A 150 -12.24 -11.13 8.74
N PRO A 151 -11.49 -10.08 9.13
CA PRO A 151 -10.73 -9.29 8.17
C PRO A 151 -9.74 -10.19 7.44
N TYR A 152 -9.52 -9.94 6.14
CA TYR A 152 -8.51 -10.65 5.36
C TYR A 152 -7.12 -10.22 5.84
N THR A 153 -6.67 -10.87 6.90
CA THR A 153 -5.37 -10.66 7.54
C THR A 153 -4.42 -11.73 7.02
N PHE A 154 -3.14 -11.41 6.86
CA PHE A 154 -2.13 -12.40 6.46
C PHE A 154 -2.14 -13.61 7.39
N GLY A 155 -2.29 -13.39 8.70
CA GLY A 155 -2.48 -14.45 9.68
C GLY A 155 -3.74 -15.29 9.45
N SER A 156 -4.84 -14.68 9.00
CA SER A 156 -6.08 -15.42 8.65
C SER A 156 -5.87 -16.28 7.41
N ILE A 157 -5.17 -15.76 6.39
CA ILE A 157 -4.84 -16.52 5.17
C ILE A 157 -3.90 -17.68 5.52
N LEU A 158 -2.87 -17.41 6.32
CA LEU A 158 -1.91 -18.44 6.75
C LEU A 158 -2.59 -19.53 7.57
N ASN A 159 -3.48 -19.14 8.49
CA ASN A 159 -4.23 -20.09 9.33
C ASN A 159 -5.22 -20.92 8.50
N THR A 160 -5.84 -20.31 7.48
CA THR A 160 -6.71 -21.02 6.53
C THR A 160 -5.91 -22.01 5.69
N ALA A 161 -4.75 -21.60 5.17
CA ALA A 161 -3.86 -22.49 4.42
C ALA A 161 -3.35 -23.65 5.30
N TYR A 162 -2.98 -23.37 6.55
CA TYR A 162 -2.58 -24.39 7.53
C TYR A 162 -3.71 -25.38 7.82
N ALA A 163 -4.93 -24.89 8.05
CA ALA A 163 -6.11 -25.75 8.24
C ALA A 163 -6.39 -26.63 7.03
N PHE A 164 -6.23 -26.08 5.81
CA PHE A 164 -6.41 -26.85 4.57
C PHE A 164 -5.37 -27.96 4.41
N ILE A 165 -4.11 -27.66 4.70
CA ILE A 165 -3.01 -28.65 4.65
C ILE A 165 -3.26 -29.75 5.70
N TYR A 166 -3.67 -29.39 6.91
CA TYR A 166 -3.97 -30.34 7.98
C TYR A 166 -5.14 -31.27 7.62
N PHE A 167 -6.19 -30.69 7.03
CA PHE A 167 -7.34 -31.45 6.51
C PHE A 167 -6.92 -32.41 5.40
N PHE A 168 -6.10 -31.95 4.47
CA PHE A 168 -5.65 -32.81 3.35
C PHE A 168 -4.80 -33.98 3.84
N ILE A 169 -3.88 -33.74 4.77
CA ILE A 169 -3.08 -34.81 5.40
C ILE A 169 -3.97 -35.81 6.13
N GLY A 170 -4.97 -35.32 6.88
CA GLY A 170 -5.94 -36.17 7.55
C GLY A 170 -6.74 -37.08 6.59
N CYS A 171 -7.17 -36.51 5.46
CA CYS A 171 -7.84 -37.28 4.39
C CYS A 171 -6.95 -38.33 3.77
N VAL A 172 -5.67 -38.03 3.52
CA VAL A 172 -4.70 -39.00 2.99
C VAL A 172 -4.46 -40.13 3.97
N ILE A 173 -4.28 -39.84 5.26
CA ILE A 173 -4.08 -40.84 6.32
C ILE A 173 -5.32 -41.73 6.44
N ALA A 174 -6.52 -41.16 6.47
CA ALA A 174 -7.76 -41.93 6.56
C ALA A 174 -7.95 -42.86 5.34
N ARG A 175 -7.56 -42.39 4.16
CA ARG A 175 -7.68 -43.19 2.92
C ARG A 175 -6.64 -44.31 2.87
N THR A 176 -5.41 -44.05 3.29
CA THR A 176 -4.38 -45.11 3.40
C THR A 176 -4.73 -46.14 4.45
N TYR A 177 -5.27 -45.74 5.59
CA TYR A 177 -5.76 -46.65 6.62
C TYR A 177 -6.86 -47.59 6.11
N LYS A 178 -7.85 -47.05 5.38
CA LYS A 178 -8.90 -47.86 4.74
C LYS A 178 -8.33 -48.82 3.68
N LEU A 179 -7.34 -48.40 2.93
CA LEU A 179 -6.70 -49.24 1.92
C LEU A 179 -5.93 -50.40 2.58
N ILE A 180 -5.25 -50.16 3.67
CA ILE A 180 -4.56 -51.17 4.48
C ILE A 180 -5.54 -52.19 5.05
N GLN A 181 -6.67 -51.75 5.60
CA GLN A 181 -7.74 -52.64 6.07
C GLN A 181 -8.37 -53.50 4.96
N TYR A 182 -8.43 -52.97 3.73
CA TYR A 182 -8.95 -53.73 2.58
C TYR A 182 -7.95 -54.78 2.08
N ILE A 183 -6.65 -54.49 2.14
CA ILE A 183 -5.57 -55.42 1.69
C ILE A 183 -5.24 -56.47 2.72
N LEU A 184 -5.29 -56.09 4.03
CA LEU A 184 -5.05 -57.00 5.15
C LEU A 184 -6.38 -57.13 5.93
N PRO A 185 -7.25 -58.13 5.61
CA PRO A 185 -8.42 -58.39 6.40
C PRO A 185 -7.96 -58.92 7.76
N ILE A 186 -7.77 -58.00 8.74
CA ILE A 186 -7.56 -58.39 10.14
C ILE A 186 -8.91 -58.89 10.64
N SER A 187 -9.08 -60.21 10.58
CA SER A 187 -10.20 -60.91 11.19
C SER A 187 -10.21 -60.59 12.67
N ASN A 188 -11.31 -60.01 13.16
CA ASN A 188 -11.69 -60.05 14.54
C ASN A 188 -12.29 -61.43 14.85
#